data_8bc74312efe0333820ca24b31cf9eac3
#
_entry.id   8bc74312efe0333820ca24b31cf9eac3
#
_cell.length_a   1.000
_cell.length_b   1.000
_cell.length_c   1.000
_cell.angle_alpha   90.00
_cell.angle_beta   90.00
_cell.angle_gamma   90.00
#
_symmetry.space_group_name_H-M   'P 1'
#
loop_
_entity.id
_entity.type
_entity.pdbx_description
1 polymer ?
#
loop_
_entity_poly.entity_id
_entity_poly.type
_entity_poly.pdbx_seq_one_letter_code
_entity_poly.pdbx_strand_id
1 'polypeptide(L)'
;MPFGAELTATGEVRFRLWAPAARRVEVLLADEPVQALAMEALPGGWFALSTDAARTGSRYRFRIDGQHEVADPASRWNPQGVHGASAVVDPAAYPWDDADWQAPPWHGAVIYELHVGTFSAAGTYAGVIAHLPHLVRLGVTAIELMPLAAFPGQRGWGYDGVLPYAPHAAYGTPAELKTLIAVAHGHGLAVLLDVVYNHFGPEGNYLHLYAPQFFNAARTTPWGAAINFDGPDSRPVRDFFIHNALYWLEEYHCDGLRLDAVHAIHDDSEPHIVNELAHAARSGPGRERTLYLTIENFDNAPRFLGAPGAPTTCDAQWNDDLHHCLHVLLTGEAQDYYADYVRQPAQLLCRALAQGFAYQGEASACTGGPRGQPSAHLPPTAFVNFLQNHDQVGNRALGERLTTLVREEEALRAVSTLLLLAPGPPLIFMGEEWAASEPFPWFCDFEPQLAREVSGHRQREFPGSPDPTAAATCDSARLDWNALAHGPQARMLSHYRRLLAVRRRDIVPLIPLLRAGRCLGAGDRDGVLAVDWAGAGQVLHLIANLSAQVAPLPQPPAGRLIFATHADVRAAAARSELAPWSVLWLLEHDDAGG
;
A
#
# COMPACT_ATOMS: atom_id res chain seq x y z
N MET A 1 13.52 -8.89 20.49
CA MET A 1 12.21 -8.15 20.46
C MET A 1 11.63 -8.04 21.87
N PRO A 2 11.04 -6.91 22.28
CA PRO A 2 10.50 -6.76 23.64
C PRO A 2 9.13 -7.44 23.86
N PHE A 3 8.45 -7.86 22.80
CA PHE A 3 7.13 -8.47 22.85
C PHE A 3 7.15 -9.90 22.31
N GLY A 4 6.26 -10.75 22.84
CA GLY A 4 6.04 -12.11 22.35
C GLY A 4 7.06 -13.13 22.82
N ALA A 5 7.07 -14.27 22.12
CA ALA A 5 8.00 -15.37 22.37
C ALA A 5 9.30 -15.17 21.59
N GLU A 6 10.44 -15.36 22.25
CA GLU A 6 11.77 -15.22 21.66
C GLU A 6 12.70 -16.32 22.13
N LEU A 7 13.43 -16.95 21.21
CA LEU A 7 14.52 -17.87 21.54
C LEU A 7 15.72 -17.07 22.05
N THR A 8 16.23 -17.46 23.22
CA THR A 8 17.41 -16.87 23.82
C THR A 8 18.68 -17.57 23.32
N ALA A 9 19.82 -16.92 23.48
CA ALA A 9 21.13 -17.52 23.17
C ALA A 9 21.43 -18.81 23.97
N THR A 10 20.76 -19.02 25.10
CA THR A 10 20.87 -20.24 25.94
C THR A 10 19.96 -21.38 25.47
N GLY A 11 19.12 -21.15 24.45
CA GLY A 11 18.18 -22.13 23.91
C GLY A 11 16.84 -22.20 24.67
N GLU A 12 16.64 -21.37 25.68
CA GLU A 12 15.33 -21.19 26.33
C GLU A 12 14.40 -20.33 25.49
N VAL A 13 13.10 -20.43 25.71
CA VAL A 13 12.11 -19.50 25.15
C VAL A 13 11.72 -18.49 26.22
N ARG A 14 11.91 -17.21 25.90
CA ARG A 14 11.44 -16.09 26.70
C ARG A 14 10.08 -15.63 26.20
N PHE A 15 9.05 -15.66 27.03
CA PHE A 15 7.74 -15.11 26.80
C PHE A 15 7.61 -13.74 27.49
N ARG A 16 7.06 -12.75 26.81
CA ARG A 16 6.76 -11.43 27.39
C ARG A 16 5.40 -10.93 26.93
N LEU A 17 4.61 -10.44 27.88
CA LEU A 17 3.30 -9.84 27.62
C LEU A 17 3.16 -8.55 28.42
N TRP A 18 2.71 -7.48 27.78
CA TRP A 18 2.25 -6.29 28.47
C TRP A 18 0.74 -6.41 28.74
N ALA A 19 0.38 -6.55 30.02
CA ALA A 19 -0.98 -6.81 30.47
C ALA A 19 -1.28 -6.01 31.76
N PRO A 20 -1.31 -4.67 31.68
CA PRO A 20 -1.35 -3.80 32.87
C PRO A 20 -2.65 -3.94 33.68
N ALA A 21 -3.73 -4.44 33.10
CA ALA A 21 -4.98 -4.71 33.84
C ALA A 21 -5.06 -6.12 34.43
N ALA A 22 -4.13 -7.02 34.11
CA ALA A 22 -4.10 -8.39 34.64
C ALA A 22 -3.42 -8.43 36.02
N ARG A 23 -3.90 -9.32 36.88
CA ARG A 23 -3.27 -9.65 38.18
C ARG A 23 -2.32 -10.83 38.08
N ARG A 24 -2.60 -11.75 37.16
CA ARG A 24 -1.85 -12.99 36.95
C ARG A 24 -1.87 -13.38 35.49
N VAL A 25 -0.74 -13.79 34.97
CA VAL A 25 -0.62 -14.35 33.62
C VAL A 25 0.12 -15.68 33.68
N GLU A 26 -0.33 -16.64 32.90
CA GLU A 26 0.32 -17.95 32.72
C GLU A 26 0.54 -18.21 31.23
N VAL A 27 1.65 -18.83 30.88
CA VAL A 27 1.85 -19.46 29.57
C VAL A 27 1.27 -20.87 29.63
N LEU A 28 0.36 -21.17 28.73
CA LEU A 28 -0.17 -22.52 28.50
C LEU A 28 0.57 -23.11 27.30
N LEU A 29 1.44 -24.08 27.54
CA LEU A 29 2.00 -24.89 26.46
C LEU A 29 0.95 -25.92 26.05
N ALA A 30 0.58 -25.92 24.75
CA ALA A 30 -0.54 -26.70 24.23
C ALA A 30 -0.18 -28.15 23.86
N ASP A 31 1.04 -28.59 24.17
CA ASP A 31 1.45 -30.00 24.04
C ASP A 31 0.75 -30.86 25.11
N GLU A 32 0.41 -32.07 24.78
CA GLU A 32 -0.25 -32.95 25.75
C GLU A 32 0.78 -33.66 26.67
N PRO A 33 0.62 -33.58 28.01
CA PRO A 33 -0.40 -32.83 28.73
C PRO A 33 -0.17 -31.32 28.71
N VAL A 34 -1.23 -30.51 28.66
CA VAL A 34 -1.13 -29.04 28.74
C VAL A 34 -0.40 -28.62 30.01
N GLN A 35 0.67 -27.89 29.86
CA GLN A 35 1.46 -27.35 30.95
C GLN A 35 1.18 -25.86 31.14
N ALA A 36 0.76 -25.49 32.36
CA ALA A 36 0.58 -24.10 32.75
C ALA A 36 1.80 -23.60 33.53
N LEU A 37 2.44 -22.56 33.06
CA LEU A 37 3.62 -21.97 33.64
C LEU A 37 3.33 -20.52 34.05
N ALA A 38 3.46 -20.21 35.35
CA ALA A 38 3.23 -18.86 35.85
C ALA A 38 4.30 -17.88 35.33
N MET A 39 3.88 -16.70 34.89
CA MET A 39 4.79 -15.62 34.52
C MET A 39 5.06 -14.73 35.74
N GLU A 40 6.29 -14.21 35.83
CA GLU A 40 6.68 -13.20 36.80
C GLU A 40 6.09 -11.85 36.43
N ALA A 41 5.46 -11.17 37.39
CA ALA A 41 5.01 -9.80 37.23
C ALA A 41 6.20 -8.83 37.36
N LEU A 42 6.38 -7.98 36.36
CA LEU A 42 7.43 -6.97 36.27
C LEU A 42 6.85 -5.55 36.39
N PRO A 43 7.67 -4.53 36.70
CA PRO A 43 7.22 -3.14 36.72
C PRO A 43 6.57 -2.70 35.42
N GLY A 44 5.58 -1.78 35.50
CA GLY A 44 4.92 -1.18 34.33
C GLY A 44 3.88 -2.09 33.66
N GLY A 45 3.37 -3.11 34.36
CA GLY A 45 2.33 -3.99 33.83
C GLY A 45 2.83 -5.09 32.89
N TRP A 46 4.12 -5.39 32.93
CA TRP A 46 4.72 -6.46 32.17
C TRP A 46 4.67 -7.79 32.93
N PHE A 47 4.60 -8.87 32.16
CA PHE A 47 4.79 -10.24 32.64
C PHE A 47 5.85 -10.92 31.78
N ALA A 48 6.72 -11.73 32.40
CA ALA A 48 7.77 -12.45 31.70
C ALA A 48 8.00 -13.86 32.27
N LEU A 49 8.47 -14.75 31.41
CA LEU A 49 8.88 -16.10 31.76
C LEU A 49 9.98 -16.54 30.78
N SER A 50 11.10 -17.07 31.30
CA SER A 50 12.05 -17.86 30.50
C SER A 50 11.98 -19.32 30.91
N THR A 51 11.94 -20.23 29.93
CA THR A 51 11.78 -21.66 30.21
C THR A 51 12.41 -22.53 29.11
N ASP A 52 12.95 -23.66 29.48
CA ASP A 52 13.41 -24.75 28.63
C ASP A 52 12.30 -25.77 28.26
N ALA A 53 11.11 -25.61 28.86
CA ALA A 53 9.96 -26.46 28.56
C ALA A 53 9.36 -26.18 27.16
N ALA A 54 9.68 -25.03 26.54
CA ALA A 54 9.26 -24.66 25.20
C ALA A 54 10.45 -24.63 24.23
N ARG A 55 10.17 -24.85 22.95
CA ARG A 55 11.14 -24.84 21.85
C ARG A 55 10.49 -24.33 20.56
N THR A 56 11.27 -24.17 19.51
CA THR A 56 10.74 -23.88 18.15
C THR A 56 9.63 -24.86 17.80
N GLY A 57 8.49 -24.34 17.36
CA GLY A 57 7.28 -25.08 17.02
C GLY A 57 6.34 -25.34 18.20
N SER A 58 6.78 -25.13 19.46
CA SER A 58 5.88 -25.23 20.61
C SER A 58 4.70 -24.27 20.46
N ARG A 59 3.50 -24.77 20.71
CA ARG A 59 2.27 -23.97 20.66
C ARG A 59 1.95 -23.47 22.04
N TYR A 60 1.50 -22.21 22.16
CA TYR A 60 1.21 -21.59 23.43
C TYR A 60 0.05 -20.61 23.35
N ARG A 61 -0.56 -20.33 24.49
CA ARG A 61 -1.50 -19.25 24.74
C ARG A 61 -1.14 -18.55 26.04
N PHE A 62 -1.64 -17.34 26.23
CA PHE A 62 -1.66 -16.72 27.55
C PHE A 62 -2.99 -16.97 28.24
N ARG A 63 -2.94 -17.35 29.53
CA ARG A 63 -4.13 -17.41 30.39
C ARG A 63 -4.11 -16.23 31.34
N ILE A 64 -5.09 -15.34 31.17
CA ILE A 64 -5.23 -14.10 31.93
C ILE A 64 -6.17 -14.35 33.12
N ASP A 65 -5.69 -14.04 34.32
CA ASP A 65 -6.43 -14.16 35.61
C ASP A 65 -7.09 -15.52 35.83
N GLY A 66 -6.59 -16.57 35.17
CA GLY A 66 -7.15 -17.93 35.24
C GLY A 66 -8.47 -18.12 34.47
N GLN A 67 -8.93 -17.14 33.70
CA GLN A 67 -10.26 -17.14 33.07
C GLN A 67 -10.20 -17.08 31.53
N HIS A 68 -9.34 -16.28 30.93
CA HIS A 68 -9.31 -16.04 29.49
C HIS A 68 -8.04 -16.63 28.88
N GLU A 69 -8.21 -17.51 27.91
CA GLU A 69 -7.11 -18.05 27.11
C GLU A 69 -7.07 -17.32 25.79
N VAL A 70 -5.99 -16.58 25.54
CA VAL A 70 -5.83 -15.69 24.39
C VAL A 70 -4.57 -16.00 23.61
N ALA A 71 -4.58 -15.72 22.30
CA ALA A 71 -3.38 -15.71 21.49
C ALA A 71 -2.44 -14.60 21.95
N ASP A 72 -1.15 -14.75 21.68
CA ASP A 72 -0.17 -13.69 21.89
C ASP A 72 -0.41 -12.54 20.88
N PRO A 73 -0.62 -11.29 21.29
CA PRO A 73 -0.81 -10.18 20.37
C PRO A 73 0.43 -9.92 19.50
N ALA A 74 1.61 -10.34 19.96
CA ALA A 74 2.87 -10.31 19.21
C ALA A 74 3.28 -11.69 18.68
N SER A 75 2.31 -12.56 18.44
CA SER A 75 2.54 -13.89 17.87
C SER A 75 3.31 -13.82 16.56
N ARG A 76 4.30 -14.69 16.39
CA ARG A 76 5.06 -14.80 15.15
C ARG A 76 4.36 -15.68 14.10
N TRP A 77 3.48 -16.56 14.53
CA TRP A 77 2.67 -17.39 13.67
C TRP A 77 1.49 -18.02 14.42
N ASN A 78 0.31 -18.02 13.79
CA ASN A 78 -0.93 -18.61 14.30
C ASN A 78 -1.47 -19.63 13.28
N PRO A 79 -0.97 -20.87 13.28
CA PRO A 79 -1.34 -21.86 12.27
C PRO A 79 -2.81 -22.28 12.28
N GLN A 80 -3.53 -21.97 13.35
CA GLN A 80 -4.96 -22.30 13.54
C GLN A 80 -5.86 -21.05 13.53
N GLY A 81 -5.35 -19.93 12.98
CA GLY A 81 -6.09 -18.67 12.93
C GLY A 81 -6.05 -17.88 14.25
N VAL A 82 -6.72 -16.75 14.26
CA VAL A 82 -6.60 -15.70 15.32
C VAL A 82 -7.09 -16.16 16.70
N HIS A 83 -7.96 -17.14 16.76
CA HIS A 83 -8.43 -17.76 18.01
C HIS A 83 -7.57 -18.97 18.45
N GLY A 84 -6.62 -19.37 17.59
CA GLY A 84 -5.74 -20.50 17.81
C GLY A 84 -4.58 -20.22 18.75
N ALA A 85 -3.79 -21.26 19.03
CA ALA A 85 -2.54 -21.10 19.76
C ALA A 85 -1.48 -20.44 18.86
N SER A 86 -0.70 -19.55 19.46
CA SER A 86 0.52 -19.00 18.87
C SER A 86 1.60 -20.07 18.80
N ALA A 87 2.52 -19.97 17.84
CA ALA A 87 3.65 -20.88 17.72
C ALA A 87 4.97 -20.13 17.92
N VAL A 88 5.90 -20.75 18.63
CA VAL A 88 7.29 -20.27 18.76
C VAL A 88 8.00 -20.43 17.43
N VAL A 89 8.51 -19.35 16.88
CA VAL A 89 9.26 -19.33 15.61
C VAL A 89 10.71 -18.99 15.89
N ASP A 90 11.63 -19.74 15.29
CA ASP A 90 13.05 -19.41 15.30
C ASP A 90 13.37 -18.46 14.14
N PRO A 91 13.71 -17.20 14.40
CA PRO A 91 14.03 -16.24 13.34
C PRO A 91 15.29 -16.63 12.55
N ALA A 92 16.22 -17.34 13.18
CA ALA A 92 17.50 -17.76 12.58
C ALA A 92 17.40 -19.04 11.74
N ALA A 93 16.25 -19.75 11.78
CA ALA A 93 16.07 -21.01 11.04
C ALA A 93 16.02 -20.83 9.52
N TYR A 94 15.70 -19.63 9.02
CA TYR A 94 15.69 -19.34 7.58
C TYR A 94 17.09 -18.91 7.10
N PRO A 95 17.68 -19.64 6.14
CA PRO A 95 19.00 -19.32 5.62
C PRO A 95 18.91 -18.22 4.54
N TRP A 96 18.93 -16.96 4.94
CA TRP A 96 18.95 -15.85 4.00
C TRP A 96 20.21 -15.89 3.11
N ASP A 97 20.02 -15.62 1.82
CA ASP A 97 21.08 -15.55 0.80
C ASP A 97 21.13 -14.18 0.09
N ASP A 98 20.50 -13.17 0.69
CA ASP A 98 20.33 -11.82 0.16
C ASP A 98 21.22 -10.76 0.85
N ALA A 99 22.35 -11.17 1.45
CA ALA A 99 23.22 -10.25 2.19
C ALA A 99 23.77 -9.07 1.34
N ASP A 100 23.95 -9.28 0.04
CA ASP A 100 24.42 -8.23 -0.89
C ASP A 100 23.24 -7.46 -1.55
N TRP A 101 22.00 -7.77 -1.20
CA TRP A 101 20.83 -7.13 -1.77
C TRP A 101 20.71 -5.67 -1.34
N GLN A 102 20.41 -4.81 -2.33
CA GLN A 102 20.02 -3.42 -2.11
C GLN A 102 18.83 -3.11 -3.01
N ALA A 103 17.78 -2.56 -2.43
CA ALA A 103 16.64 -2.11 -3.21
C ALA A 103 17.06 -1.02 -4.21
N PRO A 104 16.49 -0.97 -5.43
CA PRO A 104 16.75 0.08 -6.41
C PRO A 104 16.51 1.48 -5.84
N PRO A 105 17.13 2.54 -6.36
CA PRO A 105 16.84 3.90 -5.92
C PRO A 105 15.36 4.26 -6.07
N TRP A 106 14.76 4.91 -5.06
CA TRP A 106 13.34 5.26 -5.02
C TRP A 106 12.83 5.99 -6.27
N HIS A 107 13.60 6.89 -6.85
CA HIS A 107 13.20 7.62 -8.05
C HIS A 107 12.98 6.73 -9.28
N GLY A 108 13.52 5.52 -9.27
CA GLY A 108 13.29 4.49 -10.30
C GLY A 108 12.14 3.55 -10.00
N ALA A 109 11.45 3.71 -8.88
CA ALA A 109 10.40 2.79 -8.45
C ALA A 109 9.25 2.73 -9.45
N VAL A 110 8.82 1.49 -9.72
CA VAL A 110 7.56 1.10 -10.36
C VAL A 110 6.96 0.03 -9.47
N ILE A 111 5.90 0.38 -8.77
CA ILE A 111 5.30 -0.45 -7.72
C ILE A 111 4.18 -1.30 -8.34
N TYR A 112 4.09 -2.56 -7.93
CA TYR A 112 3.00 -3.45 -8.32
C TYR A 112 2.30 -3.94 -7.07
N GLU A 113 1.10 -3.42 -6.82
CA GLU A 113 0.27 -3.81 -5.69
C GLU A 113 -0.43 -5.14 -5.98
N LEU A 114 -0.39 -6.08 -5.04
CA LEU A 114 -1.03 -7.37 -5.17
C LEU A 114 -1.61 -7.92 -3.86
N HIS A 115 -2.72 -8.66 -3.99
CA HIS A 115 -3.34 -9.44 -2.94
C HIS A 115 -2.95 -10.91 -3.07
N VAL A 116 -2.21 -11.47 -2.11
CA VAL A 116 -1.66 -12.84 -2.17
C VAL A 116 -2.74 -13.89 -2.45
N GLY A 117 -3.91 -13.76 -1.79
CA GLY A 117 -4.98 -14.75 -1.87
C GLY A 117 -5.70 -14.83 -3.22
N THR A 118 -5.60 -13.79 -4.09
CA THR A 118 -6.31 -13.73 -5.38
C THR A 118 -5.40 -13.47 -6.57
N PHE A 119 -4.11 -13.21 -6.33
CA PHE A 119 -3.13 -12.97 -7.39
C PHE A 119 -2.92 -14.20 -8.30
N SER A 120 -3.04 -15.40 -7.73
CA SER A 120 -2.89 -16.65 -8.46
C SER A 120 -4.00 -17.65 -8.11
N ALA A 121 -4.15 -18.69 -8.89
CA ALA A 121 -5.10 -19.78 -8.61
C ALA A 121 -4.80 -20.46 -7.27
N ALA A 122 -3.53 -20.53 -6.84
CA ALA A 122 -3.11 -21.14 -5.58
C ALA A 122 -3.45 -20.26 -4.35
N GLY A 123 -3.49 -18.93 -4.50
CA GLY A 123 -3.76 -17.99 -3.41
C GLY A 123 -2.72 -18.05 -2.28
N THR A 124 -1.46 -18.33 -2.58
CA THR A 124 -0.37 -18.54 -1.62
C THR A 124 0.90 -17.81 -2.05
N TYR A 125 1.88 -17.72 -1.14
CA TYR A 125 3.21 -17.16 -1.44
C TYR A 125 3.89 -17.89 -2.61
N ALA A 126 3.77 -19.22 -2.71
CA ALA A 126 4.28 -19.99 -3.84
C ALA A 126 3.61 -19.59 -5.16
N GLY A 127 2.31 -19.26 -5.12
CA GLY A 127 1.58 -18.76 -6.28
C GLY A 127 2.08 -17.39 -6.75
N VAL A 128 2.48 -16.51 -5.83
CA VAL A 128 3.11 -15.22 -6.17
C VAL A 128 4.48 -15.45 -6.80
N ILE A 129 5.32 -16.31 -6.20
CA ILE A 129 6.67 -16.66 -6.69
C ILE A 129 6.61 -17.11 -8.15
N ALA A 130 5.65 -17.96 -8.52
CA ALA A 130 5.50 -18.48 -9.88
C ALA A 130 5.31 -17.36 -10.95
N HIS A 131 4.83 -16.19 -10.54
CA HIS A 131 4.53 -15.07 -11.43
C HIS A 131 5.54 -13.91 -11.34
N LEU A 132 6.53 -13.93 -10.43
CA LEU A 132 7.58 -12.90 -10.36
C LEU A 132 8.32 -12.70 -11.70
N PRO A 133 8.65 -13.75 -12.50
CA PRO A 133 9.26 -13.54 -13.81
C PRO A 133 8.40 -12.74 -14.79
N HIS A 134 7.06 -12.73 -14.64
CA HIS A 134 6.18 -11.87 -15.44
C HIS A 134 6.37 -10.40 -15.06
N LEU A 135 6.39 -10.09 -13.77
CA LEU A 135 6.57 -8.72 -13.24
C LEU A 135 7.93 -8.13 -13.66
N VAL A 136 8.99 -8.95 -13.61
CA VAL A 136 10.32 -8.54 -14.11
C VAL A 136 10.28 -8.19 -15.60
N ARG A 137 9.65 -9.07 -16.42
CA ARG A 137 9.49 -8.80 -17.87
C ARG A 137 8.58 -7.61 -18.17
N LEU A 138 7.67 -7.28 -17.28
CA LEU A 138 6.84 -6.08 -17.36
C LEU A 138 7.69 -4.82 -17.18
N GLY A 139 8.66 -4.86 -16.28
CA GLY A 139 9.52 -3.74 -15.91
C GLY A 139 9.21 -3.14 -14.56
N VAL A 140 8.48 -3.86 -13.70
CA VAL A 140 8.25 -3.57 -12.29
C VAL A 140 9.58 -3.64 -11.53
N THR A 141 9.77 -2.82 -10.52
CA THR A 141 10.96 -2.79 -9.65
C THR A 141 10.65 -3.05 -8.19
N ALA A 142 9.39 -2.99 -7.80
CA ALA A 142 8.94 -3.29 -6.45
C ALA A 142 7.56 -3.95 -6.47
N ILE A 143 7.33 -4.95 -5.62
CA ILE A 143 6.00 -5.44 -5.31
C ILE A 143 5.54 -4.87 -3.98
N GLU A 144 4.26 -4.52 -3.87
CA GLU A 144 3.63 -4.11 -2.62
C GLU A 144 2.56 -5.14 -2.27
N LEU A 145 2.78 -5.82 -1.14
CA LEU A 145 1.87 -6.85 -0.65
C LEU A 145 0.79 -6.19 0.20
N MET A 146 -0.48 -6.36 -0.17
CA MET A 146 -1.61 -6.00 0.71
C MET A 146 -1.42 -6.67 2.07
N PRO A 147 -2.07 -6.18 3.16
CA PRO A 147 -1.72 -6.56 4.52
C PRO A 147 -1.71 -8.06 4.76
N LEU A 148 -0.67 -8.54 5.45
CA LEU A 148 -0.45 -9.95 5.75
C LEU A 148 -0.70 -10.31 7.21
N ALA A 149 -0.97 -9.34 8.09
CA ALA A 149 -1.27 -9.58 9.51
C ALA A 149 -2.44 -10.57 9.65
N ALA A 150 -2.32 -11.54 10.57
CA ALA A 150 -3.34 -12.56 10.73
C ALA A 150 -4.71 -11.96 11.05
N PHE A 151 -5.69 -12.31 10.24
CA PHE A 151 -7.07 -11.88 10.31
C PHE A 151 -8.01 -13.10 10.45
N PRO A 152 -9.30 -12.93 10.80
CA PRO A 152 -10.27 -14.02 10.94
C PRO A 152 -10.47 -14.83 9.65
N GLY A 153 -10.72 -16.13 9.79
CA GLY A 153 -11.07 -17.02 8.68
C GLY A 153 -9.92 -17.31 7.72
N GLN A 154 -10.27 -17.58 6.46
CA GLN A 154 -9.35 -17.98 5.40
C GLN A 154 -9.27 -16.95 4.26
N ARG A 155 -10.19 -15.99 4.22
CA ARG A 155 -10.37 -15.03 3.12
C ARG A 155 -10.57 -13.63 3.67
N GLY A 156 -9.80 -12.67 3.18
CA GLY A 156 -9.93 -11.26 3.56
C GLY A 156 -8.90 -10.43 2.83
N TRP A 157 -9.17 -9.14 2.72
CA TRP A 157 -8.20 -8.20 2.15
C TRP A 157 -6.94 -8.02 3.01
N GLY A 158 -7.04 -8.34 4.34
CA GLY A 158 -5.96 -8.19 5.30
C GLY A 158 -6.12 -6.98 6.24
N TYR A 159 -7.05 -6.06 5.98
CA TYR A 159 -7.27 -4.87 6.83
C TYR A 159 -8.01 -5.17 8.14
N ASP A 160 -8.54 -6.37 8.30
CA ASP A 160 -9.12 -6.88 9.55
C ASP A 160 -8.09 -7.60 10.44
N GLY A 161 -6.80 -7.28 10.28
CA GLY A 161 -5.70 -7.91 11.03
C GLY A 161 -5.76 -7.65 12.53
N VAL A 162 -5.50 -8.67 13.35
CA VAL A 162 -5.50 -8.58 14.81
C VAL A 162 -4.21 -9.08 15.47
N LEU A 163 -3.37 -9.79 14.74
CA LEU A 163 -2.05 -10.23 15.19
C LEU A 163 -0.97 -9.69 14.23
N PRO A 164 -0.54 -8.42 14.41
CA PRO A 164 0.27 -7.71 13.41
C PRO A 164 1.66 -8.30 13.16
N TYR A 165 2.15 -9.18 14.05
CA TYR A 165 3.43 -9.85 13.88
C TYR A 165 3.33 -11.23 13.21
N ALA A 166 2.11 -11.78 13.03
CA ALA A 166 1.91 -13.10 12.45
C ALA A 166 1.45 -12.97 10.99
N PRO A 167 2.17 -13.51 10.00
CA PRO A 167 1.65 -13.62 8.65
C PRO A 167 0.43 -14.56 8.64
N HIS A 168 -0.57 -14.23 7.83
CA HIS A 168 -1.82 -14.99 7.75
C HIS A 168 -1.61 -16.40 7.22
N ALA A 169 -2.05 -17.40 7.99
CA ALA A 169 -1.72 -18.81 7.76
C ALA A 169 -2.29 -19.41 6.45
N ALA A 170 -3.37 -18.84 5.90
CA ALA A 170 -3.91 -19.28 4.62
C ALA A 170 -3.00 -19.02 3.43
N TYR A 171 -2.08 -18.07 3.53
CA TYR A 171 -1.13 -17.75 2.47
C TYR A 171 0.12 -18.62 2.50
N GLY A 172 0.41 -19.26 3.64
CA GLY A 172 1.57 -20.11 3.87
C GLY A 172 2.23 -19.85 5.23
N THR A 173 3.36 -20.47 5.44
CA THR A 173 4.18 -20.36 6.66
C THR A 173 5.06 -19.10 6.66
N PRO A 174 5.59 -18.68 7.83
CA PRO A 174 6.62 -17.65 7.90
C PRO A 174 7.84 -17.91 7.00
N ALA A 175 8.28 -19.15 6.89
CA ALA A 175 9.41 -19.53 6.01
C ALA A 175 9.09 -19.37 4.53
N GLU A 176 7.85 -19.66 4.11
CA GLU A 176 7.42 -19.46 2.72
C GLU A 176 7.31 -17.98 2.37
N LEU A 177 6.90 -17.11 3.29
CA LEU A 177 6.94 -15.66 3.09
C LEU A 177 8.39 -15.17 2.95
N LYS A 178 9.31 -15.62 3.80
CA LYS A 178 10.74 -15.32 3.67
C LYS A 178 11.28 -15.80 2.32
N THR A 179 10.81 -16.96 1.84
CA THR A 179 11.18 -17.48 0.51
C THR A 179 10.65 -16.58 -0.62
N LEU A 180 9.41 -16.09 -0.52
CA LEU A 180 8.89 -15.13 -1.50
C LEU A 180 9.79 -13.90 -1.59
N ILE A 181 10.18 -13.33 -0.44
CA ILE A 181 11.01 -12.12 -0.39
C ILE A 181 12.42 -12.39 -0.94
N ALA A 182 13.08 -13.48 -0.52
CA ALA A 182 14.39 -13.86 -1.04
C ALA A 182 14.37 -14.09 -2.57
N VAL A 183 13.34 -14.76 -3.09
CA VAL A 183 13.20 -14.96 -4.55
C VAL A 183 12.92 -13.65 -5.28
N ALA A 184 12.12 -12.74 -4.70
CA ALA A 184 11.90 -11.41 -5.26
C ALA A 184 13.22 -10.61 -5.35
N HIS A 185 14.03 -10.62 -4.29
CA HIS A 185 15.37 -10.03 -4.29
C HIS A 185 16.28 -10.63 -5.36
N GLY A 186 16.29 -11.96 -5.50
CA GLY A 186 17.01 -12.68 -6.56
C GLY A 186 16.56 -12.29 -7.97
N HIS A 187 15.35 -11.78 -8.13
CA HIS A 187 14.81 -11.21 -9.37
C HIS A 187 15.02 -9.71 -9.54
N GLY A 188 15.63 -9.03 -8.57
CA GLY A 188 15.85 -7.58 -8.58
C GLY A 188 14.60 -6.77 -8.21
N LEU A 189 13.63 -7.37 -7.52
CA LEU A 189 12.40 -6.75 -7.06
C LEU A 189 12.48 -6.42 -5.56
N ALA A 190 12.26 -5.18 -5.20
CA ALA A 190 12.01 -4.79 -3.82
C ALA A 190 10.63 -5.28 -3.34
N VAL A 191 10.48 -5.50 -2.04
CA VAL A 191 9.23 -5.94 -1.42
C VAL A 191 8.78 -4.94 -0.38
N LEU A 192 7.63 -4.31 -0.61
CA LEU A 192 6.94 -3.46 0.36
C LEU A 192 5.80 -4.27 1.00
N LEU A 193 5.54 -3.98 2.27
CA LEU A 193 4.41 -4.54 2.99
C LEU A 193 3.47 -3.41 3.43
N ASP A 194 2.20 -3.59 3.14
CA ASP A 194 1.15 -2.73 3.68
C ASP A 194 0.87 -3.11 5.14
N VAL A 195 0.92 -2.13 6.05
CA VAL A 195 0.76 -2.31 7.49
C VAL A 195 -0.34 -1.42 8.06
N VAL A 196 -1.22 -2.03 8.85
CA VAL A 196 -2.39 -1.38 9.43
C VAL A 196 -2.09 -1.03 10.88
N TYR A 197 -1.83 0.26 11.16
CA TYR A 197 -1.50 0.74 12.51
C TYR A 197 -2.53 1.74 13.04
N ASN A 198 -3.61 1.98 12.32
CA ASN A 198 -4.69 2.89 12.69
C ASN A 198 -5.81 2.20 13.48
N HIS A 199 -5.99 0.88 13.33
CA HIS A 199 -7.01 0.10 14.00
C HIS A 199 -6.63 -1.40 14.10
N PHE A 200 -7.43 -2.17 14.82
CA PHE A 200 -7.44 -3.63 14.81
C PHE A 200 -8.77 -4.12 14.24
N GLY A 201 -8.76 -5.29 13.63
CA GLY A 201 -9.97 -5.95 13.17
C GLY A 201 -10.96 -6.26 14.30
N PRO A 202 -12.23 -6.51 13.95
CA PRO A 202 -13.33 -6.65 14.91
C PRO A 202 -13.37 -8.00 15.62
N GLU A 203 -12.64 -9.02 15.12
CA GLU A 203 -12.70 -10.39 15.62
C GLU A 203 -11.30 -10.95 15.88
N GLY A 204 -11.09 -11.54 17.07
CA GLY A 204 -9.80 -12.13 17.47
C GLY A 204 -8.87 -11.17 18.22
N ASN A 205 -9.24 -9.91 18.41
CA ASN A 205 -8.52 -8.97 19.25
C ASN A 205 -8.97 -9.08 20.71
N TYR A 206 -8.07 -9.51 21.58
CA TYR A 206 -8.34 -9.72 23.01
C TYR A 206 -7.65 -8.67 23.90
N LEU A 207 -6.97 -7.68 23.35
CA LEU A 207 -6.23 -6.66 24.11
C LEU A 207 -7.10 -5.91 25.11
N HIS A 208 -8.36 -5.65 24.80
CA HIS A 208 -9.29 -4.97 25.70
C HIS A 208 -9.52 -5.70 27.04
N LEU A 209 -9.27 -7.00 27.14
CA LEU A 209 -9.45 -7.79 28.35
C LEU A 209 -8.34 -7.58 29.40
N TYR A 210 -7.11 -7.27 28.94
CA TYR A 210 -5.95 -7.23 29.84
C TYR A 210 -5.01 -6.04 29.61
N ALA A 211 -5.17 -5.34 28.50
CA ALA A 211 -4.41 -4.14 28.13
C ALA A 211 -5.31 -3.08 27.47
N PRO A 212 -6.42 -2.64 28.14
CA PRO A 212 -7.34 -1.64 27.56
C PRO A 212 -6.63 -0.32 27.22
N GLN A 213 -5.44 -0.07 27.78
CA GLN A 213 -4.57 1.08 27.47
C GLN A 213 -4.07 1.09 26.02
N PHE A 214 -4.21 0.01 25.25
CA PHE A 214 -3.99 0.03 23.81
C PHE A 214 -4.95 0.96 23.07
N PHE A 215 -6.08 1.29 23.69
CA PHE A 215 -7.15 2.05 23.07
C PHE A 215 -7.37 3.38 23.79
N ASN A 216 -7.62 4.43 23.00
CA ASN A 216 -7.99 5.75 23.50
C ASN A 216 -9.52 5.85 23.59
N ALA A 217 -10.07 5.75 24.81
CA ALA A 217 -11.53 5.76 25.05
C ALA A 217 -12.20 7.09 24.66
N ALA A 218 -11.44 8.18 24.49
CA ALA A 218 -11.96 9.49 24.11
C ALA A 218 -12.06 9.70 22.59
N ARG A 219 -11.48 8.79 21.81
CA ARG A 219 -11.40 8.93 20.35
C ARG A 219 -11.86 7.64 19.65
N THR A 220 -12.55 7.80 18.53
CA THR A 220 -12.99 6.69 17.67
C THR A 220 -12.57 6.95 16.25
N THR A 221 -12.39 5.86 15.49
CA THR A 221 -12.19 5.86 14.05
C THR A 221 -13.40 5.22 13.36
N PRO A 222 -13.52 5.31 12.03
CA PRO A 222 -14.57 4.58 11.31
C PRO A 222 -14.54 3.05 11.56
N TRP A 223 -13.39 2.50 11.95
CA TRP A 223 -13.19 1.06 12.19
C TRP A 223 -13.21 0.67 13.68
N GLY A 224 -13.50 1.59 14.60
CA GLY A 224 -13.63 1.31 16.02
C GLY A 224 -12.81 2.22 16.93
N ALA A 225 -12.43 1.73 18.12
CA ALA A 225 -11.66 2.51 19.09
C ALA A 225 -10.29 2.88 18.53
N ALA A 226 -9.92 4.17 18.65
CA ALA A 226 -8.61 4.65 18.22
C ALA A 226 -7.49 4.00 19.06
N ILE A 227 -6.35 3.74 18.43
CA ILE A 227 -5.14 3.28 19.12
C ILE A 227 -4.57 4.43 19.95
N ASN A 228 -4.08 4.12 21.14
CA ASN A 228 -3.58 5.09 22.09
C ASN A 228 -2.11 5.44 21.85
N PHE A 229 -1.84 6.41 20.98
CA PHE A 229 -0.47 6.86 20.71
C PHE A 229 -0.02 8.05 21.57
N ASP A 230 -0.95 8.82 22.18
CA ASP A 230 -0.68 10.08 22.85
C ASP A 230 -1.24 10.21 24.27
N GLY A 231 -2.05 9.24 24.72
CA GLY A 231 -2.64 9.25 26.05
C GLY A 231 -1.74 8.65 27.14
N PRO A 232 -2.27 8.52 28.38
CA PRO A 232 -1.57 7.81 29.45
C PRO A 232 -1.17 6.40 29.01
N ASP A 233 0.01 5.94 29.45
CA ASP A 233 0.56 4.61 29.14
C ASP A 233 0.76 4.32 27.63
N SER A 234 0.81 5.34 26.78
CA SER A 234 0.99 5.17 25.33
C SER A 234 2.37 4.63 24.93
N ARG A 235 3.42 4.78 25.77
CA ARG A 235 4.77 4.34 25.39
C ARG A 235 4.85 2.86 25.02
N PRO A 236 4.32 1.89 25.79
CA PRO A 236 4.31 0.49 25.38
C PRO A 236 3.50 0.23 24.10
N VAL A 237 2.45 1.01 23.83
CA VAL A 237 1.65 0.93 22.60
C VAL A 237 2.47 1.41 21.40
N ARG A 238 3.13 2.57 21.51
CA ARG A 238 4.05 3.06 20.48
C ARG A 238 5.15 2.06 20.21
N ASP A 239 5.81 1.52 21.26
CA ASP A 239 6.85 0.50 21.15
C ASP A 239 6.36 -0.75 20.44
N PHE A 240 5.10 -1.17 20.67
CA PHE A 240 4.52 -2.32 20.01
C PHE A 240 4.49 -2.15 18.49
N PHE A 241 4.04 -1.01 17.97
CA PHE A 241 3.97 -0.76 16.54
C PHE A 241 5.33 -0.43 15.92
N ILE A 242 6.21 0.29 16.63
CA ILE A 242 7.58 0.55 16.17
C ILE A 242 8.35 -0.76 16.02
N HIS A 243 8.28 -1.65 17.01
CA HIS A 243 8.93 -2.96 16.93
C HIS A 243 8.27 -3.89 15.90
N ASN A 244 6.99 -3.72 15.61
CA ASN A 244 6.35 -4.44 14.51
C ASN A 244 6.91 -3.99 13.15
N ALA A 245 7.06 -2.69 12.94
CA ALA A 245 7.69 -2.18 11.72
C ALA A 245 9.14 -2.69 11.57
N LEU A 246 9.93 -2.62 12.63
CA LEU A 246 11.30 -3.14 12.62
C LEU A 246 11.34 -4.65 12.37
N TYR A 247 10.38 -5.40 12.93
CA TYR A 247 10.27 -6.85 12.71
C TYR A 247 10.07 -7.20 11.22
N TRP A 248 9.19 -6.52 10.50
CA TRP A 248 9.02 -6.75 9.08
C TRP A 248 10.25 -6.36 8.25
N LEU A 249 10.92 -5.28 8.64
CA LEU A 249 12.10 -4.79 7.93
C LEU A 249 13.36 -5.62 8.23
N GLU A 250 13.56 -6.10 9.49
CA GLU A 250 14.77 -6.79 9.91
C GLU A 250 14.67 -8.30 9.79
N GLU A 251 13.54 -8.91 10.21
CA GLU A 251 13.41 -10.37 10.22
C GLU A 251 12.92 -10.93 8.89
N TYR A 252 12.05 -10.18 8.18
CA TYR A 252 11.53 -10.58 6.87
C TYR A 252 12.27 -9.92 5.72
N HIS A 253 13.21 -9.04 5.98
CA HIS A 253 13.95 -8.30 4.97
C HIS A 253 13.06 -7.50 4.00
N CYS A 254 11.85 -7.10 4.39
CA CYS A 254 11.05 -6.18 3.59
C CYS A 254 11.86 -4.90 3.30
N ASP A 255 11.76 -4.39 2.07
CA ASP A 255 12.46 -3.18 1.64
C ASP A 255 11.69 -1.91 1.94
N GLY A 256 10.47 -2.04 2.42
CA GLY A 256 9.66 -0.89 2.78
C GLY A 256 8.32 -1.24 3.38
N LEU A 257 7.65 -0.20 3.84
CA LEU A 257 6.30 -0.27 4.40
C LEU A 257 5.40 0.79 3.75
N ARG A 258 4.16 0.42 3.50
CA ARG A 258 3.06 1.36 3.25
C ARG A 258 2.22 1.43 4.52
N LEU A 259 2.09 2.61 5.12
CA LEU A 259 1.28 2.80 6.32
C LEU A 259 -0.14 3.18 5.92
N ASP A 260 -1.07 2.31 6.27
CA ASP A 260 -2.49 2.47 6.00
C ASP A 260 -3.11 3.63 6.77
N ALA A 261 -3.96 4.41 6.10
CA ALA A 261 -4.87 5.42 6.65
C ALA A 261 -4.24 6.26 7.78
N VAL A 262 -3.07 6.87 7.56
CA VAL A 262 -2.39 7.65 8.62
C VAL A 262 -3.20 8.86 9.08
N HIS A 263 -4.16 9.34 8.28
CA HIS A 263 -5.11 10.38 8.69
C HIS A 263 -6.06 9.93 9.81
N ALA A 264 -6.25 8.63 9.99
CA ALA A 264 -7.03 8.05 11.09
C ALA A 264 -6.18 7.74 12.34
N ILE A 265 -4.87 7.96 12.29
CA ILE A 265 -3.99 7.86 13.45
C ILE A 265 -4.08 9.16 14.26
N HIS A 266 -4.76 9.09 15.40
CA HIS A 266 -4.87 10.21 16.33
C HIS A 266 -3.64 10.23 17.25
N ASP A 267 -2.73 11.16 17.01
CA ASP A 267 -1.51 11.37 17.82
C ASP A 267 -1.13 12.86 17.86
N ASP A 268 -1.32 13.50 18.99
CA ASP A 268 -0.97 14.92 19.22
C ASP A 268 0.43 15.05 19.86
N SER A 269 1.19 13.96 20.00
CA SER A 269 2.53 13.99 20.57
C SER A 269 3.58 14.47 19.57
N GLU A 270 4.71 14.98 20.09
CA GLU A 270 5.90 15.35 19.34
C GLU A 270 7.07 14.46 19.77
N PRO A 271 7.63 13.63 18.88
CA PRO A 271 7.21 13.42 17.48
C PRO A 271 5.94 12.58 17.35
N HIS A 272 5.16 12.81 16.29
CA HIS A 272 4.05 11.95 15.89
C HIS A 272 4.55 10.52 15.64
N ILE A 273 3.73 9.48 15.91
CA ILE A 273 4.14 8.08 15.78
C ILE A 273 4.66 7.72 14.37
N VAL A 274 4.10 8.30 13.31
CA VAL A 274 4.58 8.10 11.93
C VAL A 274 6.03 8.58 11.78
N ASN A 275 6.36 9.73 12.36
CA ASN A 275 7.72 10.28 12.33
C ASN A 275 8.69 9.48 13.23
N GLU A 276 8.21 9.02 14.40
CA GLU A 276 9.02 8.17 15.29
C GLU A 276 9.31 6.82 14.64
N LEU A 277 8.32 6.22 13.97
CA LEU A 277 8.48 4.98 13.22
C LEU A 277 9.48 5.16 12.06
N ALA A 278 9.34 6.23 11.27
CA ALA A 278 10.29 6.54 10.19
C ALA A 278 11.72 6.69 10.74
N HIS A 279 11.87 7.39 11.87
CA HIS A 279 13.16 7.52 12.55
C HIS A 279 13.73 6.16 12.98
N ALA A 280 12.92 5.30 13.59
CA ALA A 280 13.36 3.98 14.04
C ALA A 280 13.79 3.11 12.84
N ALA A 281 13.02 3.08 11.77
CA ALA A 281 13.36 2.35 10.55
C ALA A 281 14.68 2.85 9.93
N ARG A 282 14.86 4.18 9.81
CA ARG A 282 16.07 4.78 9.22
C ARG A 282 17.32 4.64 10.11
N SER A 283 17.16 4.73 11.44
CA SER A 283 18.27 4.59 12.39
C SER A 283 18.61 3.14 12.76
N GLY A 284 17.74 2.20 12.45
CA GLY A 284 17.92 0.76 12.53
C GLY A 284 18.34 0.17 11.18
N PRO A 285 17.47 -0.66 10.55
CA PRO A 285 17.79 -1.38 9.31
C PRO A 285 18.15 -0.45 8.14
N GLY A 286 17.63 0.75 8.11
CA GLY A 286 17.91 1.75 7.05
C GLY A 286 19.33 2.33 7.06
N ARG A 287 20.18 1.97 8.04
CA ARG A 287 21.61 2.31 8.00
C ARG A 287 22.39 1.49 7.00
N GLU A 288 21.97 0.26 6.77
CA GLU A 288 22.67 -0.73 5.96
C GLU A 288 21.94 -1.02 4.65
N ARG A 289 20.62 -0.78 4.62
CA ARG A 289 19.75 -1.08 3.48
C ARG A 289 18.96 0.15 3.03
N THR A 290 18.72 0.25 1.72
CA THR A 290 17.75 1.20 1.17
C THR A 290 16.35 0.78 1.60
N LEU A 291 15.59 1.69 2.23
CA LEU A 291 14.21 1.44 2.63
C LEU A 291 13.25 2.44 1.96
N TYR A 292 12.05 1.99 1.64
CA TYR A 292 10.94 2.79 1.15
C TYR A 292 9.87 2.91 2.22
N LEU A 293 9.50 4.14 2.58
CA LEU A 293 8.41 4.40 3.52
C LEU A 293 7.35 5.22 2.81
N THR A 294 6.20 4.63 2.58
CA THR A 294 5.05 5.28 1.94
C THR A 294 3.87 5.35 2.89
N ILE A 295 2.99 6.32 2.68
CA ILE A 295 1.80 6.52 3.50
C ILE A 295 0.56 6.69 2.62
N GLU A 296 -0.58 6.29 3.16
CA GLU A 296 -1.88 6.73 2.68
C GLU A 296 -2.40 7.83 3.60
N ASN A 297 -2.72 9.00 3.03
CA ASN A 297 -3.19 10.14 3.82
C ASN A 297 -4.20 10.98 3.06
N PHE A 298 -5.47 10.79 3.35
CA PHE A 298 -6.57 11.54 2.73
C PHE A 298 -6.50 13.05 2.98
N ASP A 299 -5.89 13.47 4.11
CA ASP A 299 -5.79 14.89 4.48
C ASP A 299 -4.81 15.69 3.61
N ASN A 300 -4.00 15.04 2.75
CA ASN A 300 -2.98 15.70 1.94
C ASN A 300 -2.08 16.62 2.77
N ALA A 301 -1.53 16.08 3.87
CA ALA A 301 -0.70 16.79 4.84
C ALA A 301 0.79 16.53 4.59
N PRO A 302 1.56 17.47 3.99
CA PRO A 302 2.97 17.28 3.64
C PRO A 302 3.91 17.07 4.84
N ARG A 303 3.46 17.32 6.06
CA ARG A 303 4.27 17.22 7.29
C ARG A 303 4.94 15.84 7.49
N PHE A 304 4.37 14.79 6.91
CA PHE A 304 4.92 13.44 6.98
C PHE A 304 5.92 13.12 5.87
N LEU A 305 6.05 14.00 4.87
CA LEU A 305 6.84 13.77 3.68
C LEU A 305 8.13 14.58 3.70
N GLY A 306 9.18 14.03 3.07
CA GLY A 306 10.47 14.68 2.96
C GLY A 306 11.24 14.23 1.72
N ALA A 307 12.52 14.58 1.68
CA ALA A 307 13.41 14.02 0.67
C ALA A 307 13.54 12.50 0.89
N PRO A 308 13.64 11.69 -0.17
CA PRO A 308 13.81 10.25 -0.04
C PRO A 308 14.98 9.89 0.90
N GLY A 309 14.71 9.01 1.87
CA GLY A 309 15.70 8.63 2.89
C GLY A 309 15.88 9.63 4.03
N ALA A 310 15.08 10.69 4.12
CA ALA A 310 15.14 11.61 5.25
C ALA A 310 14.88 10.90 6.59
N PRO A 311 15.57 11.29 7.67
CA PRO A 311 15.67 10.46 8.89
C PRO A 311 14.36 10.35 9.69
N THR A 312 13.40 11.27 9.48
CA THR A 312 12.19 11.36 10.32
C THR A 312 10.90 11.47 9.50
N THR A 313 10.98 11.31 8.17
CA THR A 313 9.81 11.44 7.30
C THR A 313 9.72 10.25 6.34
N CYS A 314 8.54 10.06 5.78
CA CYS A 314 8.29 9.09 4.72
C CYS A 314 8.74 9.65 3.37
N ASP A 315 9.01 8.73 2.43
CA ASP A 315 9.48 9.08 1.09
C ASP A 315 8.35 9.60 0.20
N ALA A 316 7.16 9.03 0.33
CA ALA A 316 6.02 9.40 -0.51
C ALA A 316 4.66 9.09 0.12
N GLN A 317 3.63 9.68 -0.46
CA GLN A 317 2.22 9.43 -0.18
C GLN A 317 1.53 8.93 -1.44
N TRP A 318 0.57 8.02 -1.27
CA TRP A 318 -0.38 7.65 -2.31
C TRP A 318 -1.21 8.87 -2.73
N ASN A 319 -1.30 9.12 -4.04
CA ASN A 319 -1.89 10.34 -4.59
C ASN A 319 -3.31 10.09 -5.10
N ASP A 320 -4.27 10.02 -4.20
CA ASP A 320 -5.69 9.86 -4.53
C ASP A 320 -6.21 10.97 -5.44
N ASP A 321 -5.71 12.20 -5.28
CA ASP A 321 -6.15 13.34 -6.08
C ASP A 321 -5.91 13.11 -7.58
N LEU A 322 -4.78 12.49 -7.94
CA LEU A 322 -4.48 12.17 -9.34
C LEU A 322 -5.46 11.11 -9.87
N HIS A 323 -5.68 10.04 -9.09
CA HIS A 323 -6.67 9.01 -9.42
C HIS A 323 -8.06 9.63 -9.63
N HIS A 324 -8.55 10.41 -8.66
CA HIS A 324 -9.89 10.99 -8.70
C HIS A 324 -10.09 11.87 -9.94
N CYS A 325 -9.10 12.72 -10.28
CA CYS A 325 -9.16 13.54 -11.48
C CYS A 325 -9.26 12.68 -12.76
N LEU A 326 -8.42 11.65 -12.89
CA LEU A 326 -8.42 10.76 -14.05
C LEU A 326 -9.72 9.95 -14.13
N HIS A 327 -10.20 9.45 -13.00
CA HIS A 327 -11.43 8.68 -12.92
C HIS A 327 -12.63 9.51 -13.40
N VAL A 328 -12.78 10.73 -12.90
CA VAL A 328 -13.86 11.65 -13.32
C VAL A 328 -13.77 11.98 -14.80
N LEU A 329 -12.57 12.23 -15.34
CA LEU A 329 -12.37 12.50 -16.77
C LEU A 329 -12.79 11.31 -17.65
N LEU A 330 -12.56 10.09 -17.19
CA LEU A 330 -12.82 8.87 -17.95
C LEU A 330 -14.27 8.38 -17.85
N THR A 331 -14.88 8.50 -16.66
CA THR A 331 -16.18 7.87 -16.36
C THR A 331 -17.31 8.88 -16.24
N GLY A 332 -17.00 10.14 -15.89
CA GLY A 332 -18.00 11.15 -15.55
C GLY A 332 -18.70 10.91 -14.21
N GLU A 333 -18.22 9.96 -13.40
CA GLU A 333 -18.77 9.71 -12.05
C GLU A 333 -18.56 10.92 -11.14
N ALA A 334 -19.58 11.22 -10.30
CA ALA A 334 -19.67 12.46 -9.55
C ALA A 334 -20.13 12.27 -8.10
N GLN A 335 -20.23 11.02 -7.64
CA GLN A 335 -20.72 10.68 -6.31
C GLN A 335 -19.56 10.64 -5.30
N ASP A 336 -19.89 10.76 -4.02
CA ASP A 336 -18.97 10.63 -2.90
C ASP A 336 -17.74 11.55 -3.05
N TYR A 337 -16.55 11.02 -2.84
CA TYR A 337 -15.30 11.79 -2.96
C TYR A 337 -15.01 12.29 -4.38
N TYR A 338 -15.60 11.70 -5.44
CA TYR A 338 -15.45 12.21 -6.81
C TYR A 338 -16.14 13.55 -7.03
N ALA A 339 -17.13 13.91 -6.18
CA ALA A 339 -17.85 15.19 -6.27
C ALA A 339 -16.92 16.42 -6.22
N ASP A 340 -15.79 16.32 -5.52
CA ASP A 340 -14.79 17.37 -5.43
C ASP A 340 -14.10 17.68 -6.78
N TYR A 341 -14.07 16.71 -7.69
CA TYR A 341 -13.27 16.78 -8.92
C TYR A 341 -14.06 17.05 -10.20
N VAL A 342 -15.41 17.09 -10.13
CA VAL A 342 -16.27 17.20 -11.35
C VAL A 342 -16.21 18.55 -12.03
N ARG A 343 -15.88 19.63 -11.32
CA ARG A 343 -15.97 20.99 -11.88
C ARG A 343 -14.85 21.32 -12.85
N GLN A 344 -13.63 20.92 -12.55
CA GLN A 344 -12.43 21.27 -13.31
C GLN A 344 -11.41 20.11 -13.26
N PRO A 345 -11.80 18.89 -13.67
CA PRO A 345 -10.95 17.70 -13.51
C PRO A 345 -9.60 17.83 -14.22
N ALA A 346 -9.54 18.42 -15.41
CA ALA A 346 -8.30 18.62 -16.14
C ALA A 346 -7.37 19.64 -15.45
N GLN A 347 -7.93 20.70 -14.85
CA GLN A 347 -7.14 21.70 -14.11
C GLN A 347 -6.58 21.11 -12.82
N LEU A 348 -7.43 20.36 -12.08
CA LEU A 348 -7.01 19.68 -10.86
C LEU A 348 -5.95 18.60 -11.16
N LEU A 349 -6.12 17.84 -12.24
CA LEU A 349 -5.12 16.88 -12.71
C LEU A 349 -3.80 17.56 -13.08
N CYS A 350 -3.86 18.68 -13.81
CA CYS A 350 -2.70 19.46 -14.18
C CYS A 350 -1.92 19.91 -12.94
N ARG A 351 -2.63 20.39 -11.91
CA ARG A 351 -2.04 20.78 -10.62
C ARG A 351 -1.47 19.58 -9.86
N ALA A 352 -2.20 18.45 -9.79
CA ALA A 352 -1.73 17.24 -9.14
C ALA A 352 -0.44 16.72 -9.78
N LEU A 353 -0.37 16.68 -11.10
CA LEU A 353 0.85 16.30 -11.83
C LEU A 353 2.01 17.25 -11.57
N ALA A 354 1.75 18.56 -11.54
CA ALA A 354 2.77 19.58 -11.39
C ALA A 354 3.27 19.72 -9.94
N GLN A 355 2.39 19.66 -8.96
CA GLN A 355 2.64 20.07 -7.58
C GLN A 355 2.33 18.99 -6.52
N GLY A 356 1.85 17.84 -6.93
CA GLY A 356 1.51 16.71 -6.07
C GLY A 356 0.03 16.64 -5.71
N PHE A 357 -0.48 17.52 -4.86
CA PHE A 357 -1.89 17.52 -4.48
C PHE A 357 -2.73 18.47 -5.33
N ALA A 358 -3.95 18.05 -5.67
CA ALA A 358 -4.95 18.91 -6.31
C ALA A 358 -5.58 19.87 -5.30
N TYR A 359 -5.86 19.38 -4.08
CA TYR A 359 -6.36 20.17 -2.96
C TYR A 359 -5.21 20.60 -2.05
N GLN A 360 -5.06 21.91 -1.87
CA GLN A 360 -3.96 22.53 -1.09
C GLN A 360 -4.47 23.60 -0.13
N GLY A 361 -5.66 23.41 0.46
CA GLY A 361 -6.33 24.32 1.40
C GLY A 361 -7.69 24.78 0.90
N GLU A 362 -8.12 24.40 -0.30
CA GLU A 362 -9.42 24.72 -0.82
C GLU A 362 -10.54 23.94 -0.10
N ALA A 363 -11.75 24.48 -0.14
CA ALA A 363 -12.93 23.83 0.42
C ALA A 363 -13.26 22.54 -0.37
N SER A 364 -13.41 21.44 0.32
CA SER A 364 -13.85 20.15 -0.17
C SER A 364 -15.31 19.92 0.18
N ALA A 365 -16.12 19.50 -0.78
CA ALA A 365 -17.50 19.14 -0.53
C ALA A 365 -17.61 17.85 0.28
N CYS A 366 -16.64 16.94 0.10
CA CYS A 366 -16.57 15.66 0.80
C CYS A 366 -16.30 15.84 2.31
N THR A 367 -15.37 16.72 2.67
CA THR A 367 -15.02 16.95 4.09
C THR A 367 -15.83 18.07 4.76
N GLY A 368 -16.53 18.89 3.98
CA GLY A 368 -17.25 20.06 4.47
C GLY A 368 -16.34 21.21 4.97
N GLY A 369 -15.03 21.16 4.69
CA GLY A 369 -14.03 22.11 5.15
C GLY A 369 -12.82 22.21 4.22
N PRO A 370 -11.76 22.94 4.61
CA PRO A 370 -10.50 22.99 3.88
C PRO A 370 -9.83 21.62 3.84
N ARG A 371 -9.30 21.22 2.67
CA ARG A 371 -8.53 19.98 2.49
C ARG A 371 -7.16 20.26 1.90
N GLY A 372 -6.15 19.57 2.41
CA GLY A 372 -4.79 19.63 1.91
C GLY A 372 -3.99 20.84 2.34
N GLN A 373 -2.73 20.81 1.98
CA GLN A 373 -1.75 21.89 2.23
C GLN A 373 -0.84 22.04 1.00
N PRO A 374 -0.19 23.22 0.82
CA PRO A 374 0.74 23.43 -0.29
C PRO A 374 1.86 22.39 -0.33
N SER A 375 2.03 21.72 -1.47
CA SER A 375 2.95 20.60 -1.68
C SER A 375 4.02 20.84 -2.74
N ALA A 376 4.03 21.98 -3.44
CA ALA A 376 4.97 22.29 -4.50
C ALA A 376 6.45 22.38 -4.06
N HIS A 377 6.75 22.35 -2.78
CA HIS A 377 8.10 22.27 -2.24
C HIS A 377 8.66 20.84 -2.21
N LEU A 378 7.81 19.83 -2.37
CA LEU A 378 8.21 18.44 -2.41
C LEU A 378 8.66 18.02 -3.82
N PRO A 379 9.57 17.04 -3.92
CA PRO A 379 9.95 16.48 -5.22
C PRO A 379 8.79 15.68 -5.84
N PRO A 380 8.74 15.51 -7.17
CA PRO A 380 7.72 14.67 -7.81
C PRO A 380 7.68 13.23 -7.27
N THR A 381 8.79 12.72 -6.76
CA THR A 381 8.90 11.39 -6.17
C THR A 381 8.21 11.24 -4.82
N ALA A 382 7.72 12.32 -4.23
CA ALA A 382 6.93 12.28 -3.00
C ALA A 382 5.47 11.83 -3.20
N PHE A 383 5.06 11.55 -4.44
CA PHE A 383 3.68 11.22 -4.79
C PHE A 383 3.63 9.93 -5.60
N VAL A 384 3.14 8.85 -4.99
CA VAL A 384 2.88 7.58 -5.69
C VAL A 384 1.58 7.72 -6.47
N ASN A 385 1.68 7.64 -7.79
CA ASN A 385 0.56 7.87 -8.69
C ASN A 385 -0.02 6.55 -9.21
N PHE A 386 -1.33 6.45 -9.31
CA PHE A 386 -2.03 5.24 -9.79
C PHE A 386 -3.30 5.59 -10.58
N LEU A 387 -3.70 4.69 -11.48
CA LEU A 387 -5.02 4.73 -12.12
C LEU A 387 -6.09 4.14 -11.22
N GLN A 388 -5.74 3.11 -10.50
CA GLN A 388 -6.56 2.40 -9.52
C GLN A 388 -5.65 1.64 -8.55
N ASN A 389 -6.17 1.34 -7.36
CA ASN A 389 -5.60 0.42 -6.39
C ASN A 389 -6.73 -0.45 -5.83
N HIS A 390 -6.47 -1.26 -4.80
CA HIS A 390 -7.49 -2.12 -4.19
C HIS A 390 -8.71 -1.35 -3.70
N ASP A 391 -8.54 -0.14 -3.14
CA ASP A 391 -9.63 0.66 -2.58
C ASP A 391 -10.59 1.20 -3.64
N GLN A 392 -10.08 1.83 -4.71
CA GLN A 392 -10.94 2.39 -5.74
C GLN A 392 -11.69 1.32 -6.53
N VAL A 393 -11.11 0.12 -6.64
CA VAL A 393 -11.80 -1.02 -7.26
C VAL A 393 -12.78 -1.67 -6.27
N GLY A 394 -12.32 -1.96 -5.05
CA GLY A 394 -13.05 -2.82 -4.13
C GLY A 394 -14.14 -2.14 -3.32
N ASN A 395 -14.08 -0.81 -3.16
CA ASN A 395 -15.16 -0.05 -2.52
C ASN A 395 -16.37 0.15 -3.45
N ARG A 396 -16.26 -0.20 -4.73
CA ARG A 396 -17.39 -0.22 -5.65
C ARG A 396 -18.35 -1.39 -5.34
N ALA A 397 -19.62 -1.20 -5.69
CA ALA A 397 -20.66 -2.20 -5.41
C ALA A 397 -20.34 -3.61 -5.93
N LEU A 398 -19.77 -3.71 -7.12
CA LEU A 398 -19.44 -4.98 -7.79
C LEU A 398 -17.92 -5.21 -7.89
N GLY A 399 -17.10 -4.30 -7.39
CA GLY A 399 -15.64 -4.40 -7.50
C GLY A 399 -15.14 -4.20 -8.94
N GLU A 400 -15.79 -3.34 -9.72
CA GLU A 400 -15.47 -3.13 -11.13
C GLU A 400 -14.16 -2.37 -11.31
N ARG A 401 -13.31 -2.91 -12.17
CA ARG A 401 -12.06 -2.26 -12.57
C ARG A 401 -12.31 -1.13 -13.56
N LEU A 402 -11.38 -0.17 -13.62
CA LEU A 402 -11.42 0.92 -14.60
C LEU A 402 -11.57 0.40 -16.04
N THR A 403 -10.93 -0.72 -16.35
CA THR A 403 -11.01 -1.40 -17.66
C THR A 403 -12.39 -1.95 -18.01
N THR A 404 -13.26 -2.13 -17.02
CA THR A 404 -14.68 -2.51 -17.22
C THR A 404 -15.55 -1.27 -17.39
N LEU A 405 -15.23 -0.18 -16.73
CA LEU A 405 -15.96 1.09 -16.76
C LEU A 405 -15.71 1.86 -18.04
N VAL A 406 -14.46 1.83 -18.53
CA VAL A 406 -14.01 2.57 -19.73
C VAL A 406 -13.86 1.58 -20.89
N ARG A 407 -14.67 1.72 -21.92
CA ARG A 407 -14.70 0.80 -23.07
C ARG A 407 -13.74 1.20 -24.20
N GLU A 408 -13.35 2.46 -24.26
CA GLU A 408 -12.43 2.99 -25.27
C GLU A 408 -10.99 2.57 -24.94
N GLU A 409 -10.41 1.65 -25.71
CA GLU A 409 -9.02 1.22 -25.54
C GLU A 409 -8.03 2.40 -25.65
N GLU A 410 -8.33 3.38 -26.53
CA GLU A 410 -7.52 4.59 -26.70
C GLU A 410 -7.49 5.45 -25.44
N ALA A 411 -8.60 5.56 -24.73
CA ALA A 411 -8.67 6.30 -23.46
C ALA A 411 -7.78 5.66 -22.39
N LEU A 412 -7.88 4.34 -22.22
CA LEU A 412 -7.03 3.59 -21.29
C LEU A 412 -5.54 3.72 -21.64
N ARG A 413 -5.21 3.67 -22.93
CA ARG A 413 -3.83 3.84 -23.41
C ARG A 413 -3.31 5.26 -23.19
N ALA A 414 -4.16 6.28 -23.33
CA ALA A 414 -3.78 7.66 -23.07
C ALA A 414 -3.46 7.88 -21.59
N VAL A 415 -4.35 7.45 -20.68
CA VAL A 415 -4.12 7.67 -19.24
C VAL A 415 -2.98 6.83 -18.67
N SER A 416 -2.80 5.58 -19.13
CA SER A 416 -1.63 4.78 -18.77
C SER A 416 -0.31 5.37 -19.30
N THR A 417 -0.33 6.00 -20.49
CA THR A 417 0.82 6.72 -21.03
C THR A 417 1.16 7.96 -20.19
N LEU A 418 0.13 8.70 -19.77
CA LEU A 418 0.32 9.85 -18.88
C LEU A 418 0.91 9.40 -17.56
N LEU A 419 0.30 8.44 -16.89
CA LEU A 419 0.71 7.95 -15.58
C LEU A 419 2.13 7.38 -15.59
N LEU A 420 2.39 6.39 -16.47
CA LEU A 420 3.63 5.63 -16.45
C LEU A 420 4.85 6.42 -16.90
N LEU A 421 4.68 7.53 -17.59
CA LEU A 421 5.79 8.42 -18.00
C LEU A 421 5.89 9.69 -17.15
N ALA A 422 4.96 9.95 -16.21
CA ALA A 422 5.07 11.05 -15.25
C ALA A 422 6.26 10.82 -14.28
N PRO A 423 6.91 11.89 -13.77
CA PRO A 423 8.09 11.75 -12.89
C PRO A 423 7.83 11.02 -11.56
N GLY A 424 6.62 11.06 -11.01
CA GLY A 424 6.27 10.35 -9.78
C GLY A 424 6.38 8.82 -9.93
N PRO A 425 6.64 8.05 -8.86
CA PRO A 425 6.59 6.60 -8.89
C PRO A 425 5.18 6.12 -9.25
N PRO A 426 5.01 5.32 -10.31
CA PRO A 426 3.71 4.73 -10.61
C PRO A 426 3.46 3.48 -9.78
N LEU A 427 2.20 3.30 -9.36
CA LEU A 427 1.68 2.06 -8.83
C LEU A 427 0.72 1.45 -9.84
N ILE A 428 0.85 0.15 -10.06
CA ILE A 428 0.02 -0.67 -10.93
C ILE A 428 -0.70 -1.68 -10.06
N PHE A 429 -2.03 -1.69 -10.08
CA PHE A 429 -2.80 -2.71 -9.38
C PHE A 429 -2.81 -4.03 -10.17
N MET A 430 -2.68 -5.16 -9.48
CA MET A 430 -2.60 -6.49 -10.08
C MET A 430 -3.64 -6.71 -11.19
N GLY A 431 -3.16 -7.10 -12.37
CA GLY A 431 -3.98 -7.34 -13.56
C GLY A 431 -4.27 -6.12 -14.43
N GLU A 432 -3.91 -4.90 -13.97
CA GLU A 432 -4.13 -3.66 -14.72
C GLU A 432 -3.37 -3.65 -16.05
N GLU A 433 -2.15 -4.17 -16.05
CA GLU A 433 -1.26 -4.14 -17.22
C GLU A 433 -1.76 -4.95 -18.41
N TRP A 434 -2.69 -5.86 -18.22
CA TRP A 434 -3.37 -6.55 -19.32
C TRP A 434 -4.87 -6.28 -19.40
N ALA A 435 -5.35 -5.29 -18.67
CA ALA A 435 -6.78 -4.97 -18.60
C ALA A 435 -7.61 -6.18 -18.12
N ALA A 436 -7.23 -6.77 -16.99
CA ALA A 436 -7.97 -7.87 -16.38
C ALA A 436 -9.43 -7.51 -16.18
N SER A 437 -10.32 -8.47 -16.44
CA SER A 437 -11.77 -8.32 -16.32
C SER A 437 -12.34 -8.78 -14.98
N GLU A 438 -11.55 -9.57 -14.24
CA GLU A 438 -11.92 -10.08 -12.94
C GLU A 438 -12.14 -8.91 -11.97
N PRO A 439 -13.31 -8.82 -11.32
CA PRO A 439 -13.57 -7.78 -10.33
C PRO A 439 -12.69 -7.98 -9.09
N PHE A 440 -12.62 -6.96 -8.25
CA PHE A 440 -11.97 -7.08 -6.95
C PHE A 440 -12.88 -6.51 -5.86
N PRO A 441 -14.06 -7.13 -5.61
CA PRO A 441 -14.98 -6.68 -4.57
C PRO A 441 -14.37 -6.86 -3.18
N TRP A 442 -14.84 -6.10 -2.20
CA TRP A 442 -14.48 -6.35 -0.81
C TRP A 442 -15.02 -7.71 -0.34
N PHE A 443 -14.19 -8.50 0.35
CA PHE A 443 -14.52 -9.81 0.90
C PHE A 443 -13.84 -10.05 2.26
N CYS A 444 -14.49 -10.85 3.10
CA CYS A 444 -14.06 -11.23 4.46
C CYS A 444 -14.56 -12.63 4.82
N ASP A 445 -14.11 -13.16 5.96
CA ASP A 445 -14.48 -14.52 6.43
C ASP A 445 -14.60 -14.53 7.96
N PHE A 446 -15.65 -13.88 8.46
CA PHE A 446 -15.94 -13.75 9.88
C PHE A 446 -16.78 -14.89 10.43
N GLU A 447 -16.80 -15.05 11.75
CA GLU A 447 -17.73 -15.94 12.46
C GLU A 447 -19.20 -15.62 12.11
N PRO A 448 -20.11 -16.61 12.15
CA PRO A 448 -21.45 -16.51 11.56
C PRO A 448 -22.31 -15.33 12.05
N GLN A 449 -22.12 -14.85 13.27
CA GLN A 449 -22.89 -13.70 13.76
C GLN A 449 -22.43 -12.42 13.10
N LEU A 450 -21.12 -12.12 13.16
CA LEU A 450 -20.52 -10.93 12.56
C LEU A 450 -20.68 -10.95 11.03
N ALA A 451 -20.51 -12.11 10.41
CA ALA A 451 -20.72 -12.30 8.98
C ALA A 451 -22.13 -11.83 8.53
N ARG A 452 -23.19 -12.21 9.27
CA ARG A 452 -24.55 -11.76 8.96
C ARG A 452 -24.73 -10.24 9.11
N GLU A 453 -24.14 -9.65 10.13
CA GLU A 453 -24.19 -8.20 10.38
C GLU A 453 -23.50 -7.44 9.25
N VAL A 454 -22.31 -7.86 8.87
CA VAL A 454 -21.48 -7.29 7.79
C VAL A 454 -22.18 -7.44 6.43
N SER A 455 -22.65 -8.64 6.09
CA SER A 455 -23.39 -8.88 4.85
C SER A 455 -24.66 -8.02 4.79
N GLY A 456 -25.41 -7.93 5.89
CA GLY A 456 -26.61 -7.09 5.98
C GLY A 456 -26.29 -5.59 5.85
N HIS A 457 -25.16 -5.13 6.37
CA HIS A 457 -24.73 -3.73 6.19
C HIS A 457 -24.38 -3.45 4.74
N ARG A 458 -23.55 -4.29 4.11
CA ARG A 458 -23.14 -4.14 2.70
C ARG A 458 -24.34 -4.12 1.74
N GLN A 459 -25.33 -4.98 1.97
CA GLN A 459 -26.55 -5.02 1.16
C GLN A 459 -27.42 -3.75 1.32
N ARG A 460 -27.39 -3.09 2.49
CA ARG A 460 -28.10 -1.80 2.67
C ARG A 460 -27.36 -0.65 2.00
N GLU A 461 -26.04 -0.66 2.06
CA GLU A 461 -25.19 0.36 1.43
C GLU A 461 -25.19 0.22 -0.10
N PHE A 462 -25.05 -1.01 -0.59
CA PHE A 462 -24.98 -1.34 -2.01
C PHE A 462 -25.98 -2.46 -2.35
N PRO A 463 -27.24 -2.14 -2.60
CA PRO A 463 -28.25 -3.13 -2.97
C PRO A 463 -27.85 -3.93 -4.22
N GLY A 464 -27.80 -5.26 -4.11
CA GLY A 464 -27.43 -6.14 -5.21
C GLY A 464 -25.91 -6.41 -5.33
N SER A 465 -25.09 -5.90 -4.42
CA SER A 465 -23.68 -6.28 -4.34
C SER A 465 -23.50 -7.77 -3.99
N PRO A 466 -22.39 -8.41 -4.35
CA PRO A 466 -22.05 -9.75 -3.87
C PRO A 466 -22.00 -9.78 -2.32
N ASP A 467 -22.36 -10.93 -1.74
CA ASP A 467 -22.16 -11.13 -0.30
C ASP A 467 -20.66 -11.18 0.01
N PRO A 468 -20.10 -10.25 0.79
CA PRO A 468 -18.67 -10.19 1.06
C PRO A 468 -18.16 -11.40 1.84
N THR A 469 -19.05 -12.13 2.53
CA THR A 469 -18.68 -13.31 3.33
C THR A 469 -18.72 -14.61 2.52
N ALA A 470 -19.27 -14.59 1.31
CA ALA A 470 -19.33 -15.75 0.45
C ALA A 470 -17.97 -16.08 -0.18
N ALA A 471 -17.59 -17.36 -0.18
CA ALA A 471 -16.36 -17.81 -0.85
C ALA A 471 -16.33 -17.41 -2.33
N ALA A 472 -17.47 -17.48 -3.03
CA ALA A 472 -17.59 -17.10 -4.43
C ALA A 472 -17.20 -15.63 -4.70
N THR A 473 -17.40 -14.71 -3.75
CA THR A 473 -17.00 -13.31 -3.87
C THR A 473 -15.48 -13.18 -3.90
N CYS A 474 -14.77 -13.86 -3.01
CA CYS A 474 -13.31 -13.93 -3.05
C CYS A 474 -12.80 -14.65 -4.32
N ASP A 475 -13.43 -15.76 -4.71
CA ASP A 475 -13.02 -16.53 -5.89
C ASP A 475 -13.20 -15.73 -7.19
N SER A 476 -14.19 -14.85 -7.26
CA SER A 476 -14.40 -13.97 -8.43
C SER A 476 -13.26 -12.96 -8.64
N ALA A 477 -12.49 -12.65 -7.59
CA ALA A 477 -11.36 -11.74 -7.64
C ALA A 477 -10.05 -12.40 -8.10
N ARG A 478 -10.02 -13.72 -8.29
CA ARG A 478 -8.81 -14.45 -8.74
C ARG A 478 -8.49 -14.12 -10.18
N LEU A 479 -7.26 -13.69 -10.43
CA LEU A 479 -6.80 -13.35 -11.78
C LEU A 479 -6.71 -14.59 -12.68
N ASP A 480 -7.25 -14.47 -13.91
CA ASP A 480 -7.04 -15.46 -14.97
C ASP A 480 -5.78 -15.17 -15.79
N TRP A 481 -4.69 -15.80 -15.43
CA TRP A 481 -3.40 -15.67 -16.11
C TRP A 481 -3.39 -16.24 -17.53
N ASN A 482 -4.39 -17.01 -17.94
CA ASN A 482 -4.49 -17.53 -19.32
C ASN A 482 -4.95 -16.43 -20.30
N ALA A 483 -5.61 -15.38 -19.80
CA ALA A 483 -6.08 -14.27 -20.63
C ALA A 483 -4.94 -13.48 -21.30
N LEU A 484 -3.72 -13.54 -20.75
CA LEU A 484 -2.54 -12.78 -21.24
C LEU A 484 -2.12 -13.08 -22.67
N ALA A 485 -2.47 -14.26 -23.20
CA ALA A 485 -1.86 -14.77 -24.43
C ALA A 485 -2.44 -14.17 -25.72
N HIS A 486 -3.65 -13.58 -25.68
CA HIS A 486 -4.39 -13.23 -26.89
C HIS A 486 -5.22 -11.95 -26.76
N GLY A 487 -5.63 -11.40 -27.90
CA GLY A 487 -6.63 -10.34 -28.01
C GLY A 487 -6.24 -8.98 -27.43
N PRO A 488 -7.20 -8.25 -26.87
CA PRO A 488 -6.97 -6.92 -26.27
C PRO A 488 -5.97 -6.95 -25.10
N GLN A 489 -6.00 -8.04 -24.30
CA GLN A 489 -5.12 -8.22 -23.14
C GLN A 489 -3.64 -8.24 -23.55
N ALA A 490 -3.28 -9.01 -24.57
CA ALA A 490 -1.91 -9.05 -25.08
C ALA A 490 -1.46 -7.68 -25.63
N ARG A 491 -2.36 -6.92 -26.25
CA ARG A 491 -2.06 -5.57 -26.75
C ARG A 491 -1.81 -4.58 -25.60
N MET A 492 -2.64 -4.62 -24.56
CA MET A 492 -2.47 -3.75 -23.39
C MET A 492 -1.18 -4.08 -22.64
N LEU A 493 -0.90 -5.36 -22.42
CA LEU A 493 0.36 -5.83 -21.82
C LEU A 493 1.58 -5.34 -22.62
N SER A 494 1.52 -5.44 -23.95
CA SER A 494 2.59 -4.92 -24.83
C SER A 494 2.77 -3.42 -24.71
N HIS A 495 1.66 -2.67 -24.54
CA HIS A 495 1.67 -1.23 -24.34
C HIS A 495 2.35 -0.86 -23.00
N TYR A 496 1.97 -1.50 -21.88
CA TYR A 496 2.60 -1.27 -20.57
C TYR A 496 4.09 -1.59 -20.60
N ARG A 497 4.49 -2.73 -21.16
CA ARG A 497 5.92 -3.08 -21.32
C ARG A 497 6.70 -2.03 -22.09
N ARG A 498 6.12 -1.53 -23.18
CA ARG A 498 6.74 -0.47 -23.98
C ARG A 498 6.90 0.81 -23.19
N LEU A 499 5.87 1.24 -22.44
CA LEU A 499 5.92 2.44 -21.62
C LEU A 499 6.95 2.33 -20.51
N LEU A 500 7.00 1.21 -19.78
CA LEU A 500 7.97 1.00 -18.72
C LEU A 500 9.41 0.92 -19.25
N ALA A 501 9.62 0.39 -20.46
CA ALA A 501 10.92 0.44 -21.12
C ALA A 501 11.32 1.86 -21.48
N VAL A 502 10.39 2.70 -21.98
CA VAL A 502 10.62 4.14 -22.24
C VAL A 502 10.88 4.88 -20.94
N ARG A 503 10.04 4.66 -19.89
CA ARG A 503 10.26 5.24 -18.57
C ARG A 503 11.68 5.00 -18.07
N ARG A 504 12.11 3.74 -18.06
CA ARG A 504 13.45 3.37 -17.57
C ARG A 504 14.56 4.04 -18.34
N ARG A 505 14.43 4.14 -19.66
CA ARG A 505 15.45 4.69 -20.55
C ARG A 505 15.50 6.21 -20.57
N ASP A 506 14.33 6.87 -20.66
CA ASP A 506 14.24 8.30 -20.96
C ASP A 506 13.76 9.16 -19.79
N ILE A 507 12.98 8.62 -18.83
CA ILE A 507 12.40 9.39 -17.73
C ILE A 507 13.19 9.24 -16.43
N VAL A 508 13.46 8.01 -16.02
CA VAL A 508 14.15 7.72 -14.74
C VAL A 508 15.46 8.49 -14.58
N PRO A 509 16.32 8.61 -15.61
CA PRO A 509 17.56 9.39 -15.48
C PRO A 509 17.35 10.90 -15.26
N LEU A 510 16.18 11.42 -15.63
CA LEU A 510 15.85 12.84 -15.46
C LEU A 510 15.33 13.14 -14.05
N ILE A 511 14.61 12.19 -13.43
CA ILE A 511 13.84 12.41 -12.19
C ILE A 511 14.68 13.07 -11.07
N PRO A 512 15.92 12.66 -10.77
CA PRO A 512 16.73 13.30 -9.73
C PRO A 512 17.07 14.77 -10.02
N LEU A 513 16.93 15.20 -11.26
CA LEU A 513 17.24 16.56 -11.71
C LEU A 513 16.01 17.46 -11.68
N LEU A 514 14.81 16.88 -11.77
CA LEU A 514 13.54 17.60 -11.89
C LEU A 514 13.08 18.17 -10.54
N ARG A 515 12.38 19.29 -10.61
CA ARG A 515 11.67 19.92 -9.50
C ARG A 515 10.16 19.80 -9.70
N ALA A 516 9.37 20.31 -8.74
CA ALA A 516 7.95 20.44 -8.93
C ALA A 516 7.64 21.11 -10.28
N GLY A 517 6.62 20.60 -10.94
CA GLY A 517 6.24 21.04 -12.28
C GLY A 517 5.45 22.35 -12.26
N ARG A 518 5.19 22.83 -13.47
CA ARG A 518 4.34 23.99 -13.72
C ARG A 518 3.21 23.58 -14.67
N CYS A 519 1.97 23.77 -14.24
CA CYS A 519 0.82 23.69 -15.12
C CYS A 519 0.82 24.89 -16.08
N LEU A 520 0.89 24.64 -17.38
CA LEU A 520 0.92 25.67 -18.41
C LEU A 520 -0.49 26.04 -18.89
N GLY A 521 -1.45 25.15 -18.72
CA GLY A 521 -2.84 25.33 -19.06
C GLY A 521 -3.60 24.03 -18.99
N ALA A 522 -4.86 24.13 -18.65
CA ALA A 522 -5.85 23.08 -18.76
C ALA A 522 -7.14 23.74 -19.21
N GLY A 523 -7.76 23.23 -20.27
CA GLY A 523 -9.08 23.69 -20.70
C GLY A 523 -10.14 23.28 -19.71
N ASP A 524 -11.01 24.22 -19.28
CA ASP A 524 -12.03 24.00 -18.25
C ASP A 524 -13.05 22.89 -18.60
N ARG A 525 -13.16 22.48 -19.84
CA ARG A 525 -14.13 21.48 -20.31
C ARG A 525 -13.60 20.46 -21.31
N ASP A 526 -12.38 20.66 -21.84
CA ASP A 526 -11.94 19.95 -23.04
C ASP A 526 -10.96 18.80 -22.76
N GLY A 527 -10.59 18.52 -21.49
CA GLY A 527 -9.64 17.47 -21.14
C GLY A 527 -8.21 17.71 -21.62
N VAL A 528 -7.90 18.89 -22.13
CA VAL A 528 -6.55 19.27 -22.58
C VAL A 528 -5.75 19.79 -21.40
N LEU A 529 -4.51 19.32 -21.25
CA LEU A 529 -3.59 19.82 -20.24
C LEU A 529 -2.15 19.84 -20.76
N ALA A 530 -1.34 20.74 -20.19
CA ALA A 530 0.09 20.80 -20.44
C ALA A 530 0.85 21.07 -19.14
N VAL A 531 1.90 20.28 -18.90
CA VAL A 531 2.75 20.38 -17.70
C VAL A 531 4.21 20.30 -18.08
N ASP A 532 5.01 21.17 -17.47
CA ASP A 532 6.47 21.19 -17.58
C ASP A 532 7.13 20.84 -16.26
N TRP A 533 8.18 20.04 -16.30
CA TRP A 533 9.11 19.81 -15.20
C TRP A 533 10.52 20.21 -15.64
N ALA A 534 11.09 21.19 -14.96
CA ALA A 534 12.40 21.72 -15.29
C ALA A 534 13.47 21.31 -14.26
N GLY A 535 14.71 21.12 -14.74
CA GLY A 535 15.86 20.86 -13.88
C GLY A 535 17.15 20.64 -14.67
N ALA A 536 18.28 21.13 -14.15
CA ALA A 536 19.61 20.96 -14.73
C ALA A 536 19.74 21.28 -16.24
N GLY A 537 19.06 22.34 -16.69
CA GLY A 537 19.10 22.75 -18.11
C GLY A 537 18.28 21.87 -19.05
N GLN A 538 17.33 21.10 -18.49
CA GLN A 538 16.40 20.28 -19.25
C GLN A 538 14.96 20.57 -18.83
N VAL A 539 14.03 20.43 -19.77
CA VAL A 539 12.59 20.53 -19.48
C VAL A 539 11.88 19.33 -20.07
N LEU A 540 11.20 18.59 -19.20
CA LEU A 540 10.31 17.49 -19.59
C LEU A 540 8.91 18.06 -19.78
N HIS A 541 8.34 17.91 -20.97
CA HIS A 541 7.02 18.40 -21.33
C HIS A 541 6.02 17.26 -21.47
N LEU A 542 4.85 17.45 -20.88
CA LEU A 542 3.65 16.66 -21.12
C LEU A 542 2.61 17.55 -21.81
N ILE A 543 2.03 17.07 -22.91
CA ILE A 543 0.83 17.63 -23.51
C ILE A 543 -0.16 16.49 -23.71
N ALA A 544 -1.39 16.66 -23.25
CA ALA A 544 -2.41 15.62 -23.35
C ALA A 544 -3.78 16.18 -23.72
N ASN A 545 -4.50 15.43 -24.54
CA ASN A 545 -5.94 15.57 -24.76
C ASN A 545 -6.63 14.29 -24.26
N LEU A 546 -7.23 14.38 -23.09
CA LEU A 546 -7.94 13.28 -22.44
C LEU A 546 -9.46 13.36 -22.69
N SER A 547 -9.84 13.71 -23.90
CA SER A 547 -11.24 13.79 -24.32
C SER A 547 -11.47 13.02 -25.63
N ALA A 548 -12.73 12.70 -25.91
CA ALA A 548 -13.17 12.07 -27.15
C ALA A 548 -13.27 13.06 -28.34
N GLN A 549 -12.87 14.32 -28.17
CA GLN A 549 -12.95 15.36 -29.19
C GLN A 549 -11.56 15.79 -29.63
N VAL A 550 -11.44 16.26 -30.88
CA VAL A 550 -10.24 16.97 -31.35
C VAL A 550 -10.13 18.29 -30.59
N ALA A 551 -8.95 18.62 -30.14
CA ALA A 551 -8.68 19.84 -29.39
C ALA A 551 -7.55 20.68 -30.03
N PRO A 552 -7.48 22.00 -29.77
CA PRO A 552 -6.37 22.81 -30.21
C PRO A 552 -5.04 22.31 -29.59
N LEU A 553 -4.00 22.19 -30.41
CA LEU A 553 -2.65 21.95 -29.90
C LEU A 553 -2.08 23.28 -29.42
N PRO A 554 -1.77 23.46 -28.12
CA PRO A 554 -0.88 24.53 -27.70
C PRO A 554 0.41 24.45 -28.50
N GLN A 555 1.04 25.58 -28.81
CA GLN A 555 2.30 25.57 -29.58
C GLN A 555 3.24 24.52 -28.96
N PRO A 556 3.61 23.45 -29.69
CA PRO A 556 4.45 22.41 -29.11
C PRO A 556 5.80 23.00 -28.74
N PRO A 557 6.35 22.71 -27.56
CA PRO A 557 7.68 23.10 -27.18
C PRO A 557 8.70 22.53 -28.19
N ALA A 558 9.82 23.20 -28.34
CA ALA A 558 10.96 22.60 -29.01
C ALA A 558 11.43 21.36 -28.24
N GLY A 559 12.07 20.42 -28.94
CA GLY A 559 12.66 19.29 -28.23
C GLY A 559 12.51 17.94 -28.94
N ARG A 560 13.14 16.94 -28.34
CA ARG A 560 13.10 15.54 -28.78
C ARG A 560 11.83 14.88 -28.32
N LEU A 561 11.07 14.28 -29.24
CA LEU A 561 9.93 13.43 -28.87
C LEU A 561 10.43 12.18 -28.13
N ILE A 562 9.95 11.97 -26.90
CA ILE A 562 10.15 10.74 -26.11
C ILE A 562 9.11 9.70 -26.48
N PHE A 563 7.83 10.10 -26.43
CA PHE A 563 6.71 9.21 -26.72
C PHE A 563 5.46 9.97 -27.20
N ALA A 564 4.67 9.30 -28.04
CA ALA A 564 3.33 9.75 -28.40
C ALA A 564 2.40 8.55 -28.56
N THR A 565 1.15 8.72 -28.16
CA THR A 565 0.10 7.69 -28.34
C THR A 565 -0.27 7.48 -29.81
N HIS A 566 -0.17 8.54 -30.64
CA HIS A 566 -0.45 8.49 -32.07
C HIS A 566 0.81 8.72 -32.89
N ALA A 567 0.98 7.93 -33.96
CA ALA A 567 2.15 8.03 -34.83
C ALA A 567 2.24 9.36 -35.61
N ASP A 568 1.11 10.06 -35.74
CA ASP A 568 0.92 11.19 -36.65
C ASP A 568 1.13 12.57 -35.97
N VAL A 569 1.92 12.60 -34.89
CA VAL A 569 2.17 13.81 -34.07
C VAL A 569 2.69 14.98 -34.90
N ARG A 570 3.58 14.73 -35.89
CA ARG A 570 4.10 15.79 -36.76
C ARG A 570 3.03 16.39 -37.66
N ALA A 571 2.12 15.56 -38.17
CA ALA A 571 0.99 16.02 -38.97
C ALA A 571 -0.07 16.74 -38.10
N ALA A 572 -0.27 16.32 -36.88
CA ALA A 572 -1.12 17.00 -35.89
C ALA A 572 -0.55 18.38 -35.53
N ALA A 573 0.76 18.47 -35.27
CA ALA A 573 1.46 19.75 -35.04
C ALA A 573 1.32 20.71 -36.22
N ALA A 574 1.38 20.20 -37.45
CA ALA A 574 1.20 21.02 -38.65
C ALA A 574 -0.24 21.56 -38.79
N ARG A 575 -1.23 20.90 -38.22
CA ARG A 575 -2.62 21.36 -38.19
C ARG A 575 -2.99 22.14 -36.93
N SER A 576 -2.08 22.25 -35.96
CA SER A 576 -2.34 22.83 -34.63
C SER A 576 -3.50 22.14 -33.90
N GLU A 577 -3.59 20.79 -34.02
CA GLU A 577 -4.66 19.98 -33.46
C GLU A 577 -4.09 18.79 -32.67
N LEU A 578 -4.78 18.42 -31.58
CA LEU A 578 -4.59 17.20 -30.81
C LEU A 578 -5.73 16.22 -31.11
N ALA A 579 -5.39 15.03 -31.54
CA ALA A 579 -6.37 13.96 -31.72
C ALA A 579 -7.03 13.61 -30.37
N PRO A 580 -8.24 13.00 -30.36
CA PRO A 580 -8.83 12.43 -29.16
C PRO A 580 -7.85 11.46 -28.49
N TRP A 581 -7.85 11.43 -27.15
CA TRP A 581 -7.07 10.49 -26.34
C TRP A 581 -5.56 10.49 -26.71
N SER A 582 -4.99 11.67 -26.94
CA SER A 582 -3.58 11.82 -27.32
C SER A 582 -2.73 12.32 -26.17
N VAL A 583 -1.54 11.73 -26.03
CA VAL A 583 -0.52 12.11 -25.05
C VAL A 583 0.83 12.22 -25.75
N LEU A 584 1.52 13.33 -25.51
CA LEU A 584 2.86 13.63 -26.03
C LEU A 584 3.81 13.89 -24.86
N TRP A 585 4.98 13.28 -24.93
CA TRP A 585 6.10 13.53 -24.03
C TRP A 585 7.29 14.01 -24.85
N LEU A 586 7.85 15.19 -24.50
CA LEU A 586 9.02 15.77 -25.17
C LEU A 586 10.08 16.15 -24.13
N LEU A 587 11.33 16.14 -24.57
CA LEU A 587 12.49 16.61 -23.78
C LEU A 587 13.16 17.76 -24.54
N GLU A 588 13.16 18.91 -23.93
CA GLU A 588 13.90 20.09 -24.40
C GLU A 588 15.19 20.24 -23.60
N HIS A 589 16.28 20.60 -24.30
CA HIS A 589 17.51 21.03 -23.67
C HIS A 589 17.53 22.55 -23.69
N ASP A 590 17.67 23.15 -22.51
CA ASP A 590 17.80 24.61 -22.41
C ASP A 590 19.21 25.00 -22.88
N ASP A 591 19.31 25.35 -24.15
CA ASP A 591 20.57 25.81 -24.76
C ASP A 591 20.99 27.23 -24.27
N ALA A 592 20.41 27.75 -23.17
CA ALA A 592 20.74 29.03 -22.56
C ALA A 592 22.08 28.95 -21.82
N GLY A 593 23.17 28.82 -22.59
CA GLY A 593 24.55 28.74 -22.08
C GLY A 593 25.58 28.87 -23.18
N GLY A 594 25.29 29.70 -24.21
CA GLY A 594 26.25 30.14 -25.23
C GLY A 594 26.72 31.55 -24.94
#